data_5bac915cf73bc68b95fcfb10a510af14
#
_entry.id   5bac915cf73bc68b95fcfb10a510af14
#
_cell.length_a   1.000
_cell.length_b   1.000
_cell.length_c   1.000
_cell.angle_alpha   90.00
_cell.angle_beta   90.00
_cell.angle_gamma   90.00
#
_symmetry.space_group_name_H-M   'P 1'
#
loop_
_entity.id
_entity.type
_entity.pdbx_description
1 polymer ?
#
loop_
_entity_poly.entity_id
_entity_poly.type
_entity_poly.pdbx_seq_one_letter_code
_entity_poly.pdbx_strand_id
1 'polypeptide(L)'
;VLAEPMGRNTAPAIGLAAFILQRTNPEAVIGLFPSDHVIANPDRFREVLADGIQIAASGENIVVLGVHPTRPETGYGYIEAGSLASGDALRVRRFTEKPNAETAAEFLKAGNYYWNSGMFLWSARTLAGALTEHLPKTAAVLEKIAADYDTKKFPATFRRLYPKCENISIDYAVLEPRSAKGEEESNIFCLRADFGWNDLGSWTALHEHHATKQSPADGNLISGQGIFTLNASRNYVHA
;
A
#
# COMPACT_ATOMS: atom_id res chain seq x y z
N VAL A 1 14.07 -5.26 -14.19
CA VAL A 1 12.92 -4.33 -14.20
C VAL A 1 11.85 -4.90 -15.10
N LEU A 2 10.61 -4.99 -14.56
CA LEU A 2 9.42 -5.35 -15.32
C LEU A 2 8.63 -4.07 -15.58
N ALA A 3 8.48 -3.69 -16.85
CA ALA A 3 7.67 -2.55 -17.25
C ALA A 3 6.39 -3.05 -17.92
N GLU A 4 5.24 -2.68 -17.37
CA GLU A 4 3.94 -3.06 -17.91
C GLU A 4 3.74 -2.48 -19.31
N PRO A 5 3.18 -3.25 -20.27
CA PRO A 5 2.90 -2.74 -21.61
C PRO A 5 1.75 -1.72 -21.62
N MET A 6 0.94 -1.70 -20.55
CA MET A 6 -0.10 -0.73 -20.28
C MET A 6 -0.51 -0.82 -18.79
N GLY A 7 -0.96 0.28 -18.19
CA GLY A 7 -1.43 0.29 -16.81
C GLY A 7 -2.70 -0.56 -16.62
N ARG A 8 -2.69 -1.42 -15.59
CA ARG A 8 -3.83 -2.25 -15.16
C ARG A 8 -4.05 -2.17 -13.65
N ASN A 9 -3.64 -1.06 -13.04
CA ASN A 9 -3.67 -0.87 -11.60
C ASN A 9 -2.73 -1.84 -10.86
N THR A 10 -2.78 -1.91 -9.54
CA THR A 10 -1.75 -2.56 -8.73
C THR A 10 -1.85 -4.08 -8.70
N ALA A 11 -3.04 -4.68 -8.75
CA ALA A 11 -3.18 -6.13 -8.62
C ALA A 11 -2.46 -6.94 -9.72
N PRO A 12 -2.58 -6.62 -11.03
CA PRO A 12 -1.85 -7.33 -12.06
C PRO A 12 -0.34 -7.09 -12.03
N ALA A 13 0.10 -5.86 -11.69
CA ALA A 13 1.51 -5.51 -11.63
C ALA A 13 2.25 -6.34 -10.57
N ILE A 14 1.68 -6.35 -9.36
CA ILE A 14 2.21 -7.11 -8.21
C ILE A 14 2.10 -8.61 -8.46
N GLY A 15 0.94 -9.03 -8.99
CA GLY A 15 0.66 -10.41 -9.29
C GLY A 15 1.65 -11.00 -10.28
N LEU A 16 2.05 -10.26 -11.31
CA LEU A 16 3.06 -10.73 -12.25
C LEU A 16 4.38 -11.07 -11.56
N ALA A 17 4.84 -10.21 -10.65
CA ALA A 17 6.05 -10.46 -9.87
C ALA A 17 5.89 -11.73 -9.00
N ALA A 18 4.74 -11.91 -8.37
CA ALA A 18 4.45 -13.09 -7.54
C ALA A 18 4.46 -14.38 -8.36
N PHE A 19 3.76 -14.43 -9.49
CA PHE A 19 3.73 -15.63 -10.35
C PHE A 19 5.10 -15.97 -10.96
N ILE A 20 5.93 -14.96 -11.25
CA ILE A 20 7.31 -15.19 -11.70
C ILE A 20 8.15 -15.79 -10.56
N LEU A 21 8.14 -15.16 -9.38
CA LEU A 21 8.94 -15.60 -8.24
C LEU A 21 8.48 -16.97 -7.70
N GLN A 22 7.18 -17.24 -7.69
CA GLN A 22 6.64 -18.51 -7.24
C GLN A 22 7.24 -19.72 -7.99
N ARG A 23 7.66 -19.55 -9.25
CA ARG A 23 8.25 -20.63 -10.05
C ARG A 23 9.63 -21.07 -9.55
N THR A 24 10.38 -20.18 -8.92
CA THR A 24 11.77 -20.45 -8.48
C THR A 24 11.92 -20.42 -6.97
N ASN A 25 11.20 -19.54 -6.29
CA ASN A 25 11.22 -19.41 -4.84
C ASN A 25 9.83 -18.97 -4.33
N PRO A 26 8.91 -19.91 -4.07
CA PRO A 26 7.56 -19.57 -3.59
C PRO A 26 7.55 -18.92 -2.20
N GLU A 27 8.59 -19.14 -1.39
CA GLU A 27 8.74 -18.57 -0.04
C GLU A 27 9.40 -17.17 -0.06
N ALA A 28 9.82 -16.66 -1.24
CA ALA A 28 10.37 -15.32 -1.32
C ALA A 28 9.35 -14.30 -0.80
N VAL A 29 9.75 -13.49 0.18
CA VAL A 29 8.92 -12.38 0.68
C VAL A 29 9.01 -11.21 -0.31
N ILE A 30 7.86 -10.75 -0.75
CA ILE A 30 7.71 -9.62 -1.65
C ILE A 30 7.27 -8.42 -0.81
N GLY A 31 8.05 -7.33 -0.87
CA GLY A 31 7.67 -6.02 -0.35
C GLY A 31 7.12 -5.16 -1.47
N LEU A 32 5.96 -4.58 -1.26
CA LEU A 32 5.34 -3.60 -2.14
C LEU A 32 5.44 -2.24 -1.51
N PHE A 33 6.02 -1.29 -2.23
CA PHE A 33 6.22 0.08 -1.75
C PHE A 33 5.93 1.06 -2.89
N PRO A 34 4.99 2.01 -2.71
CA PRO A 34 4.84 3.13 -3.64
C PRO A 34 6.14 3.96 -3.71
N SER A 35 6.54 4.35 -4.92
CA SER A 35 7.84 5.01 -5.15
C SER A 35 7.83 6.53 -4.89
N ASP A 36 6.64 7.09 -4.69
CA ASP A 36 6.37 8.53 -4.53
C ASP A 36 6.03 8.93 -3.08
N HIS A 37 6.03 7.98 -2.15
CA HIS A 37 5.80 8.25 -0.74
C HIS A 37 7.07 8.72 -0.02
N VAL A 38 6.88 9.51 1.04
CA VAL A 38 7.97 9.98 1.90
C VAL A 38 7.96 9.22 3.22
N ILE A 39 9.16 8.88 3.70
CA ILE A 39 9.43 8.26 4.99
C ILE A 39 10.42 9.15 5.73
N ALA A 40 9.98 9.78 6.84
CA ALA A 40 10.79 10.71 7.59
C ALA A 40 11.84 10.02 8.49
N ASN A 41 11.54 8.82 8.97
CA ASN A 41 12.42 8.02 9.83
C ASN A 41 12.78 6.67 9.17
N PRO A 42 13.85 6.62 8.35
CA PRO A 42 14.24 5.39 7.65
C PRO A 42 14.71 4.26 8.58
N ASP A 43 15.24 4.57 9.76
CA ASP A 43 15.71 3.55 10.71
C ASP A 43 14.50 2.82 11.31
N ARG A 44 13.50 3.57 11.79
CA ARG A 44 12.26 2.97 12.28
C ARG A 44 11.52 2.20 11.18
N PHE A 45 11.55 2.69 9.95
CA PHE A 45 11.00 1.95 8.80
C PHE A 45 11.67 0.59 8.61
N ARG A 46 13.00 0.50 8.72
CA ARG A 46 13.74 -0.78 8.60
C ARG A 46 13.38 -1.75 9.71
N GLU A 47 13.18 -1.28 10.94
CA GLU A 47 12.72 -2.11 12.07
C GLU A 47 11.34 -2.72 11.78
N VAL A 48 10.36 -1.87 11.42
CA VAL A 48 9.00 -2.32 11.08
C VAL A 48 9.01 -3.30 9.89
N LEU A 49 9.86 -3.05 8.89
CA LEU A 49 10.03 -3.99 7.77
C LEU A 49 10.60 -5.34 8.21
N ALA A 50 11.59 -5.35 9.11
CA ALA A 50 12.18 -6.59 9.61
C ALA A 50 11.12 -7.45 10.31
N ASP A 51 10.30 -6.86 11.16
CA ASP A 51 9.19 -7.54 11.83
C ASP A 51 8.15 -8.05 10.81
N GLY A 52 7.79 -7.19 9.84
CA GLY A 52 6.84 -7.55 8.79
C GLY A 52 7.32 -8.71 7.91
N ILE A 53 8.61 -8.75 7.58
CA ILE A 53 9.22 -9.85 6.81
C ILE A 53 9.12 -11.16 7.61
N GLN A 54 9.39 -11.14 8.91
CA GLN A 54 9.27 -12.33 9.76
C GLN A 54 7.85 -12.87 9.79
N ILE A 55 6.85 -12.00 9.94
CA ILE A 55 5.44 -12.38 9.94
C ILE A 55 5.03 -12.95 8.57
N ALA A 56 5.39 -12.26 7.48
CA ALA A 56 5.07 -12.70 6.12
C ALA A 56 5.73 -14.05 5.77
N ALA A 57 6.93 -14.31 6.30
CA ALA A 57 7.66 -15.57 6.09
C ALA A 57 7.16 -16.72 6.96
N SER A 58 6.43 -16.46 8.06
CA SER A 58 6.02 -17.48 9.02
C SER A 58 4.79 -18.29 8.60
N GLY A 59 4.15 -17.95 7.47
CA GLY A 59 2.95 -18.63 6.97
C GLY A 59 2.31 -17.94 5.78
N GLU A 60 1.05 -18.25 5.52
CA GLU A 60 0.26 -17.58 4.48
C GLU A 60 -0.28 -16.22 4.96
N ASN A 61 0.61 -15.40 5.50
CA ASN A 61 0.29 -14.14 6.11
C ASN A 61 0.44 -12.97 5.13
N ILE A 62 -0.45 -12.00 5.28
CA ILE A 62 -0.41 -10.70 4.60
C ILE A 62 -0.12 -9.65 5.66
N VAL A 63 0.93 -8.87 5.48
CA VAL A 63 1.25 -7.76 6.37
C VAL A 63 0.96 -6.44 5.67
N VAL A 64 0.19 -5.58 6.32
CA VAL A 64 -0.10 -4.22 5.87
C VAL A 64 0.50 -3.22 6.86
N LEU A 65 1.04 -2.10 6.37
CA LEU A 65 1.57 -1.06 7.23
C LEU A 65 0.51 0.02 7.44
N GLY A 66 0.03 0.15 8.68
CA GLY A 66 -1.05 1.05 9.07
C GLY A 66 -0.55 2.32 9.72
N VAL A 67 -0.93 3.48 9.19
CA VAL A 67 -0.59 4.81 9.72
C VAL A 67 -1.70 5.31 10.63
N HIS A 68 -1.35 5.86 11.79
CA HIS A 68 -2.34 6.42 12.72
C HIS A 68 -3.06 7.63 12.06
N PRO A 69 -4.40 7.61 11.95
CA PRO A 69 -5.15 8.67 11.31
C PRO A 69 -5.17 9.93 12.19
N THR A 70 -4.94 11.08 11.58
CA THR A 70 -4.97 12.40 12.25
C THR A 70 -6.17 13.25 11.83
N ARG A 71 -6.87 12.85 10.78
CA ARG A 71 -8.06 13.50 10.22
C ARG A 71 -8.95 12.49 9.50
N PRO A 72 -10.23 12.81 9.20
CA PRO A 72 -11.12 11.94 8.44
C PRO A 72 -10.83 12.05 6.93
N GLU A 73 -9.74 11.41 6.47
CA GLU A 73 -9.32 11.42 5.08
C GLU A 73 -10.14 10.44 4.25
N THR A 74 -10.73 10.90 3.14
CA THR A 74 -11.55 10.08 2.25
C THR A 74 -10.79 9.51 1.05
N GLY A 75 -9.57 9.97 0.83
CA GLY A 75 -8.69 9.49 -0.24
C GLY A 75 -7.96 8.19 0.10
N TYR A 76 -7.96 7.77 1.39
CA TYR A 76 -7.23 6.62 1.87
C TYR A 76 -8.15 5.44 2.19
N GLY A 77 -7.58 4.23 2.13
CA GLY A 77 -8.16 3.04 2.75
C GLY A 77 -7.97 3.07 4.27
N TYR A 78 -8.88 2.42 4.98
CA TYR A 78 -8.85 2.26 6.44
C TYR A 78 -8.77 0.80 6.84
N ILE A 79 -7.93 0.52 7.82
CA ILE A 79 -7.69 -0.79 8.40
C ILE A 79 -8.27 -0.78 9.82
N GLU A 80 -9.32 -1.55 10.08
CA GLU A 80 -9.81 -1.79 11.44
C GLU A 80 -8.91 -2.81 12.13
N ALA A 81 -8.19 -2.37 13.14
CA ALA A 81 -7.36 -3.24 13.97
C ALA A 81 -8.23 -4.04 14.95
N GLY A 82 -7.94 -5.32 15.03
CA GLY A 82 -8.52 -6.27 15.96
C GLY A 82 -7.61 -6.58 17.14
N SER A 83 -7.52 -7.85 17.50
CA SER A 83 -6.71 -8.34 18.61
C SER A 83 -5.21 -8.26 18.32
N LEU A 84 -4.41 -8.18 19.39
CA LEU A 84 -2.95 -8.32 19.31
C LEU A 84 -2.62 -9.79 18.98
N ALA A 85 -1.82 -10.00 17.94
CA ALA A 85 -1.43 -11.34 17.49
C ALA A 85 -0.07 -11.78 18.05
N SER A 86 1.00 -11.03 17.73
CA SER A 86 2.37 -11.33 18.19
C SER A 86 3.21 -10.06 18.11
N GLY A 87 4.02 -9.78 19.13
CA GLY A 87 4.79 -8.53 19.21
C GLY A 87 3.84 -7.34 19.11
N ASP A 88 4.11 -6.44 18.15
CA ASP A 88 3.28 -5.25 17.88
C ASP A 88 2.27 -5.47 16.74
N ALA A 89 2.17 -6.68 16.19
CA ALA A 89 1.27 -6.99 15.09
C ALA A 89 -0.17 -7.13 15.56
N LEU A 90 -1.07 -6.40 14.93
CA LEU A 90 -2.52 -6.44 15.16
C LEU A 90 -3.19 -7.29 14.08
N ARG A 91 -4.14 -8.14 14.43
CA ARG A 91 -4.99 -8.79 13.43
C ARG A 91 -5.86 -7.73 12.75
N VAL A 92 -6.15 -7.90 11.48
CA VAL A 92 -7.04 -7.00 10.76
C VAL A 92 -8.45 -7.56 10.80
N ARG A 93 -9.36 -6.79 11.38
CA ARG A 93 -10.79 -7.12 11.46
C ARG A 93 -11.51 -6.80 10.16
N ARG A 94 -11.20 -5.65 9.58
CA ARG A 94 -11.81 -5.16 8.35
C ARG A 94 -10.87 -4.21 7.60
N PHE A 95 -10.94 -4.27 6.30
CA PHE A 95 -10.36 -3.27 5.40
C PHE A 95 -11.50 -2.55 4.67
N THR A 96 -11.44 -1.21 4.56
CA THR A 96 -12.44 -0.40 3.86
C THR A 96 -11.73 0.62 3.00
N GLU A 97 -11.86 0.51 1.69
CA GLU A 97 -11.20 1.41 0.75
C GLU A 97 -12.05 2.67 0.53
N LYS A 98 -11.44 3.84 0.70
CA LYS A 98 -11.99 5.16 0.42
C LYS A 98 -13.43 5.37 0.92
N PRO A 99 -13.65 5.38 2.24
CA PRO A 99 -14.97 5.60 2.82
C PRO A 99 -15.47 7.01 2.53
N ASN A 100 -16.78 7.24 2.70
CA ASN A 100 -17.32 8.59 2.69
C ASN A 100 -16.90 9.39 3.95
N ALA A 101 -17.13 10.71 3.94
CA ALA A 101 -16.65 11.60 5.01
C ALA A 101 -17.25 11.26 6.39
N GLU A 102 -18.51 10.84 6.44
CA GLU A 102 -19.20 10.47 7.68
C GLU A 102 -18.55 9.21 8.28
N THR A 103 -18.39 8.17 7.48
CA THR A 103 -17.73 6.92 7.89
C THR A 103 -16.27 7.17 8.29
N ALA A 104 -15.52 8.01 7.56
CA ALA A 104 -14.15 8.35 7.92
C ALA A 104 -14.06 9.06 9.28
N ALA A 105 -15.03 9.94 9.60
CA ALA A 105 -15.11 10.61 10.89
C ALA A 105 -15.43 9.63 12.03
N GLU A 106 -16.30 8.63 11.77
CA GLU A 106 -16.59 7.55 12.73
C GLU A 106 -15.35 6.72 13.00
N PHE A 107 -14.59 6.34 11.97
CA PHE A 107 -13.35 5.58 12.10
C PHE A 107 -12.30 6.31 12.94
N LEU A 108 -12.13 7.62 12.69
CA LEU A 108 -11.23 8.44 13.49
C LEU A 108 -11.65 8.47 14.97
N LYS A 109 -12.95 8.61 15.25
CA LYS A 109 -13.49 8.65 16.60
C LYS A 109 -13.39 7.31 17.33
N ALA A 110 -13.49 6.19 16.62
CA ALA A 110 -13.37 4.85 17.18
C ALA A 110 -11.96 4.54 17.71
N GLY A 111 -10.91 5.13 17.11
CA GLY A 111 -9.54 5.08 17.61
C GLY A 111 -8.78 3.77 17.37
N ASN A 112 -9.43 2.75 16.79
CA ASN A 112 -8.82 1.46 16.41
C ASN A 112 -8.62 1.30 14.91
N TYR A 113 -8.72 2.39 14.14
CA TYR A 113 -8.49 2.40 12.72
C TYR A 113 -7.13 2.99 12.36
N TYR A 114 -6.54 2.49 11.28
CA TYR A 114 -5.31 2.99 10.70
C TYR A 114 -5.54 3.29 9.22
N TRP A 115 -4.87 4.31 8.67
CA TRP A 115 -4.81 4.50 7.22
C TRP A 115 -3.96 3.41 6.57
N ASN A 116 -4.41 2.90 5.45
CA ASN A 116 -3.61 2.04 4.61
C ASN A 116 -2.51 2.85 3.91
N SER A 117 -1.25 2.55 4.21
CA SER A 117 -0.11 3.20 3.56
C SER A 117 0.14 2.75 2.12
N GLY A 118 -0.56 1.71 1.66
CA GLY A 118 -0.27 1.07 0.37
C GLY A 118 1.01 0.23 0.36
N MET A 119 1.56 -0.07 1.55
CA MET A 119 2.76 -0.90 1.70
C MET A 119 2.38 -2.27 2.25
N PHE A 120 2.82 -3.34 1.58
CA PHE A 120 2.44 -4.71 1.90
C PHE A 120 3.65 -5.65 1.86
N LEU A 121 3.60 -6.70 2.70
CA LEU A 121 4.57 -7.79 2.72
C LEU A 121 3.82 -9.13 2.72
N TRP A 122 4.22 -10.03 1.87
CA TRP A 122 3.68 -11.40 1.73
C TRP A 122 4.66 -12.31 0.98
N SER A 123 4.52 -13.62 1.13
CA SER A 123 5.27 -14.52 0.29
C SER A 123 4.72 -14.54 -1.14
N ALA A 124 5.57 -14.91 -2.12
CA ALA A 124 5.13 -15.08 -3.50
C ALA A 124 3.97 -16.08 -3.61
N ARG A 125 4.02 -17.17 -2.81
CA ARG A 125 2.94 -18.16 -2.70
C ARG A 125 1.65 -17.54 -2.19
N THR A 126 1.71 -16.80 -1.07
CA THR A 126 0.53 -16.17 -0.45
C THR A 126 -0.15 -15.22 -1.43
N LEU A 127 0.62 -14.37 -2.10
CA LEU A 127 0.09 -13.40 -3.07
C LEU A 127 -0.51 -14.09 -4.29
N ALA A 128 0.19 -15.06 -4.89
CA ALA A 128 -0.33 -15.81 -6.03
C ALA A 128 -1.61 -16.60 -5.66
N GLY A 129 -1.64 -17.22 -4.47
CA GLY A 129 -2.81 -17.91 -3.94
C GLY A 129 -4.01 -16.98 -3.76
N ALA A 130 -3.79 -15.81 -3.15
CA ALA A 130 -4.82 -14.79 -2.95
C ALA A 130 -5.40 -14.28 -4.28
N LEU A 131 -4.53 -14.04 -5.28
CA LEU A 131 -4.98 -13.66 -6.63
C LEU A 131 -5.74 -14.78 -7.34
N THR A 132 -5.33 -16.03 -7.15
CA THR A 132 -6.05 -17.19 -7.71
C THR A 132 -7.44 -17.31 -7.09
N GLU A 133 -7.59 -17.04 -5.79
CA GLU A 133 -8.86 -17.07 -5.08
C GLU A 133 -9.80 -15.92 -5.51
N HIS A 134 -9.29 -14.68 -5.53
CA HIS A 134 -10.13 -13.49 -5.68
C HIS A 134 -10.19 -12.94 -7.11
N LEU A 135 -9.18 -13.21 -7.95
CA LEU A 135 -9.07 -12.78 -9.35
C LEU A 135 -8.67 -13.92 -10.29
N PRO A 136 -9.43 -15.03 -10.34
CA PRO A 136 -9.02 -16.25 -11.05
C PRO A 136 -8.74 -16.03 -12.55
N LYS A 137 -9.47 -15.13 -13.21
CA LYS A 137 -9.23 -14.80 -14.63
C LYS A 137 -7.89 -14.11 -14.85
N THR A 138 -7.59 -13.12 -14.03
CA THR A 138 -6.32 -12.39 -14.06
C THR A 138 -5.16 -13.31 -13.65
N ALA A 139 -5.31 -14.11 -12.59
CA ALA A 139 -4.32 -15.09 -12.17
C ALA A 139 -3.93 -16.05 -13.28
N ALA A 140 -4.91 -16.64 -13.99
CA ALA A 140 -4.66 -17.54 -15.13
C ALA A 140 -3.91 -16.85 -16.30
N VAL A 141 -4.11 -15.55 -16.49
CA VAL A 141 -3.37 -14.76 -17.48
C VAL A 141 -1.94 -14.54 -17.02
N LEU A 142 -1.73 -14.14 -15.78
CA LEU A 142 -0.41 -13.86 -15.20
C LEU A 142 0.45 -15.13 -15.12
N GLU A 143 -0.14 -16.27 -14.77
CA GLU A 143 0.54 -17.58 -14.77
C GLU A 143 1.09 -17.92 -16.16
N LYS A 144 0.28 -17.73 -17.22
CA LYS A 144 0.74 -17.95 -18.61
C LYS A 144 1.86 -17.00 -19.01
N ILE A 145 1.85 -15.76 -18.57
CA ILE A 145 2.92 -14.80 -18.84
C ILE A 145 4.18 -15.22 -18.07
N ALA A 146 4.05 -15.56 -16.79
CA ALA A 146 5.15 -16.00 -15.95
C ALA A 146 5.82 -17.26 -16.49
N ALA A 147 5.08 -18.19 -17.11
CA ALA A 147 5.61 -19.41 -17.70
C ALA A 147 6.66 -19.13 -18.78
N ASP A 148 6.54 -18.04 -19.50
CA ASP A 148 7.46 -17.64 -20.57
C ASP A 148 8.60 -16.71 -20.09
N TYR A 149 8.66 -16.32 -18.81
CA TYR A 149 9.51 -15.24 -18.30
C TYR A 149 10.98 -15.34 -18.71
N ASP A 150 11.60 -16.52 -18.60
CA ASP A 150 13.01 -16.74 -18.92
C ASP A 150 13.22 -17.18 -20.37
N THR A 151 12.26 -16.97 -21.26
CA THR A 151 12.29 -17.39 -22.64
C THR A 151 12.27 -16.20 -23.61
N LYS A 152 12.68 -16.43 -24.85
CA LYS A 152 12.56 -15.43 -25.95
C LYS A 152 11.10 -15.07 -26.26
N LYS A 153 10.12 -15.85 -25.78
CA LYS A 153 8.69 -15.62 -26.01
C LYS A 153 8.11 -14.56 -25.07
N PHE A 154 8.75 -14.33 -23.91
CA PHE A 154 8.22 -13.46 -22.86
C PHE A 154 7.73 -12.09 -23.36
N PRO A 155 8.51 -11.29 -24.13
CA PRO A 155 8.06 -9.96 -24.55
C PRO A 155 6.78 -10.00 -25.41
N ALA A 156 6.65 -11.00 -26.27
CA ALA A 156 5.46 -11.16 -27.12
C ALA A 156 4.25 -11.64 -26.32
N THR A 157 4.44 -12.63 -25.46
CA THR A 157 3.40 -13.15 -24.57
C THR A 157 2.90 -12.08 -23.63
N PHE A 158 3.81 -11.31 -23.00
CA PHE A 158 3.49 -10.24 -22.08
C PHE A 158 2.65 -9.15 -22.76
N ARG A 159 3.10 -8.60 -23.89
CA ARG A 159 2.35 -7.59 -24.65
C ARG A 159 0.97 -8.06 -25.08
N ARG A 160 0.82 -9.33 -25.46
CA ARG A 160 -0.44 -9.90 -25.94
C ARG A 160 -1.43 -10.24 -24.85
N LEU A 161 -0.95 -10.76 -23.71
CA LEU A 161 -1.82 -11.29 -22.66
C LEU A 161 -2.10 -10.29 -21.55
N TYR A 162 -1.14 -9.47 -21.13
CA TYR A 162 -1.29 -8.54 -20.02
C TYR A 162 -2.49 -7.58 -20.16
N PRO A 163 -2.83 -7.05 -21.35
CA PRO A 163 -4.03 -6.23 -21.53
C PRO A 163 -5.35 -6.93 -21.20
N LYS A 164 -5.35 -8.26 -21.05
CA LYS A 164 -6.52 -9.06 -20.69
C LYS A 164 -6.75 -9.14 -19.16
N CYS A 165 -5.79 -8.70 -18.36
CA CYS A 165 -5.95 -8.59 -16.92
C CYS A 165 -7.01 -7.55 -16.57
N GLU A 166 -7.73 -7.78 -15.49
CA GLU A 166 -8.68 -6.82 -14.93
C GLU A 166 -7.94 -5.56 -14.45
N ASN A 167 -8.56 -4.39 -14.64
CA ASN A 167 -8.00 -3.13 -14.18
C ASN A 167 -8.50 -2.84 -12.76
N ILE A 168 -7.80 -3.35 -11.76
CA ILE A 168 -8.23 -3.29 -10.36
C ILE A 168 -7.03 -3.18 -9.42
N SER A 169 -7.18 -2.45 -8.31
CA SER A 169 -6.16 -2.40 -7.27
C SER A 169 -6.16 -3.66 -6.42
N ILE A 170 -5.02 -3.96 -5.79
CA ILE A 170 -4.87 -5.08 -4.87
C ILE A 170 -5.77 -4.92 -3.63
N ASP A 171 -6.04 -3.68 -3.24
CA ASP A 171 -6.88 -3.33 -2.11
C ASP A 171 -8.31 -3.84 -2.31
N TYR A 172 -8.93 -3.47 -3.44
CA TYR A 172 -10.27 -3.94 -3.81
C TYR A 172 -10.30 -5.42 -4.18
N ALA A 173 -9.25 -5.90 -4.85
CA ALA A 173 -9.25 -7.25 -5.38
C ALA A 173 -9.05 -8.32 -4.31
N VAL A 174 -8.21 -8.04 -3.30
CA VAL A 174 -7.75 -9.03 -2.32
C VAL A 174 -7.99 -8.58 -0.90
N LEU A 175 -7.52 -7.38 -0.50
CA LEU A 175 -7.52 -7.00 0.91
C LEU A 175 -8.93 -6.83 1.48
N GLU A 176 -9.79 -6.12 0.77
CA GLU A 176 -11.17 -5.89 1.20
C GLU A 176 -11.98 -7.20 1.28
N PRO A 177 -12.08 -8.03 0.22
CA PRO A 177 -12.84 -9.29 0.30
C PRO A 177 -12.22 -10.31 1.25
N ARG A 178 -10.88 -10.36 1.38
CA ARG A 178 -10.21 -11.27 2.30
C ARG A 178 -10.44 -10.85 3.76
N SER A 179 -10.40 -9.58 4.09
CA SER A 179 -10.68 -9.08 5.44
C SER A 179 -12.14 -9.33 5.86
N ALA A 180 -13.06 -9.45 4.92
CA ALA A 180 -14.46 -9.79 5.20
C ALA A 180 -14.65 -11.19 5.81
N LYS A 181 -13.64 -12.08 5.75
CA LYS A 181 -13.62 -13.36 6.45
C LYS A 181 -13.50 -13.21 7.98
N GLY A 182 -13.17 -12.00 8.47
CA GLY A 182 -12.94 -11.71 9.87
C GLY A 182 -11.49 -11.90 10.31
N GLU A 183 -11.17 -11.43 11.52
CA GLU A 183 -9.80 -11.32 12.00
C GLU A 183 -9.08 -12.67 12.18
N GLU A 184 -9.82 -13.76 12.43
CA GLU A 184 -9.24 -15.09 12.64
C GLU A 184 -8.89 -15.82 11.33
N GLU A 185 -9.65 -15.57 10.25
CA GLU A 185 -9.51 -16.33 8.99
C GLU A 185 -8.83 -15.54 7.87
N SER A 186 -8.75 -14.21 7.99
CA SER A 186 -8.19 -13.36 6.92
C SER A 186 -6.68 -13.51 6.75
N ASN A 187 -5.96 -13.90 7.80
CA ASN A 187 -4.50 -13.91 7.88
C ASN A 187 -3.85 -12.57 7.49
N ILE A 188 -4.56 -11.45 7.74
CA ILE A 188 -4.04 -10.10 7.51
C ILE A 188 -3.62 -9.51 8.85
N PHE A 189 -2.39 -9.00 8.90
CA PHE A 189 -1.79 -8.39 10.07
C PHE A 189 -1.40 -6.94 9.76
N CYS A 190 -1.69 -6.04 10.69
CA CYS A 190 -1.32 -4.63 10.62
C CYS A 190 -0.15 -4.34 11.54
N LEU A 191 0.94 -3.79 11.00
CA LEU A 191 2.01 -3.19 11.78
C LEU A 191 1.88 -1.68 11.76
N ARG A 192 2.17 -1.03 12.90
CA ARG A 192 2.10 0.43 13.01
C ARG A 192 3.22 1.09 12.23
N ALA A 193 2.85 1.95 11.28
CA ALA A 193 3.75 2.72 10.44
C ALA A 193 4.07 4.08 11.09
N ASP A 194 4.74 4.05 12.24
CA ASP A 194 5.11 5.22 13.04
C ASP A 194 6.47 5.85 12.63
N PHE A 195 6.81 5.73 11.36
CA PHE A 195 8.05 6.22 10.76
C PHE A 195 7.90 7.53 9.98
N GLY A 196 6.83 8.28 10.22
CA GLY A 196 6.60 9.58 9.56
C GLY A 196 6.29 9.44 8.07
N TRP A 197 5.29 8.60 7.74
CA TRP A 197 4.79 8.40 6.38
C TRP A 197 3.95 9.57 5.89
N ASN A 198 4.12 9.90 4.60
CA ASN A 198 3.26 10.82 3.86
C ASN A 198 3.23 10.41 2.39
N ASP A 199 2.05 10.36 1.78
CA ASP A 199 1.88 9.98 0.36
C ASP A 199 2.10 11.15 -0.61
N LEU A 200 2.21 12.38 -0.11
CA LEU A 200 2.27 13.62 -0.90
C LEU A 200 1.12 13.75 -1.92
N GLY A 201 0.03 13.04 -1.72
CA GLY A 201 -1.07 12.91 -2.68
C GLY A 201 -1.98 14.14 -2.79
N SER A 202 -1.79 15.16 -1.96
CA SER A 202 -2.58 16.40 -1.97
C SER A 202 -1.72 17.63 -1.67
N TRP A 203 -2.21 18.81 -2.06
CA TRP A 203 -1.56 20.08 -1.69
C TRP A 203 -1.47 20.28 -0.18
N THR A 204 -2.44 19.77 0.58
CA THR A 204 -2.43 19.79 2.04
C THR A 204 -1.31 18.91 2.58
N ALA A 205 -1.18 17.68 2.09
CA ALA A 205 -0.12 16.75 2.48
C ALA A 205 1.28 17.31 2.16
N LEU A 206 1.43 17.93 0.98
CA LEU A 206 2.66 18.58 0.58
C LEU A 206 3.00 19.78 1.50
N HIS A 207 2.01 20.61 1.82
CA HIS A 207 2.17 21.71 2.78
C HIS A 207 2.58 21.18 4.16
N GLU A 208 1.89 20.19 4.70
CA GLU A 208 2.21 19.57 5.99
C GLU A 208 3.65 19.01 6.01
N HIS A 209 4.07 18.33 4.95
CA HIS A 209 5.43 17.80 4.82
C HIS A 209 6.50 18.90 4.84
N HIS A 210 6.27 20.02 4.17
CA HIS A 210 7.19 21.16 4.19
C HIS A 210 7.12 21.94 5.50
N ALA A 211 5.96 22.05 6.14
CA ALA A 211 5.78 22.73 7.42
C ALA A 211 6.55 22.06 8.55
N THR A 212 6.77 20.73 8.50
CA THR A 212 7.64 20.03 9.47
C THR A 212 9.12 20.46 9.37
N LYS A 213 9.55 20.95 8.22
CA LYS A 213 10.92 21.40 7.96
C LYS A 213 11.11 22.91 8.13
N GLN A 214 10.04 23.68 7.94
CA GLN A 214 10.01 25.13 8.02
C GLN A 214 8.73 25.54 8.72
N SER A 215 8.81 26.21 9.86
CA SER A 215 7.64 26.69 10.62
C SER A 215 7.63 28.21 10.73
N PRO A 216 7.34 28.94 9.63
CA PRO A 216 7.16 30.38 9.70
C PRO A 216 5.92 30.72 10.52
N ALA A 217 5.97 31.85 11.26
CA ALA A 217 4.92 32.27 12.19
C ALA A 217 3.55 32.50 11.50
N ASP A 218 3.56 32.84 10.21
CA ASP A 218 2.37 33.05 9.38
C ASP A 218 1.90 31.78 8.67
N GLY A 219 2.66 30.67 8.78
CA GLY A 219 2.36 29.39 8.12
C GLY A 219 2.54 29.41 6.60
N ASN A 220 3.15 30.45 6.03
CA ASN A 220 3.45 30.51 4.60
C ASN A 220 4.71 29.72 4.29
N LEU A 221 4.63 28.75 3.40
CA LEU A 221 5.75 27.98 2.89
C LEU A 221 6.13 28.50 1.50
N ILE A 222 7.23 29.21 1.42
CA ILE A 222 7.65 29.89 0.20
C ILE A 222 8.97 29.30 -0.27
N SER A 223 9.00 28.82 -1.51
CA SER A 223 10.17 28.35 -2.23
C SER A 223 10.31 29.12 -3.52
N GLY A 224 11.31 30.02 -3.61
CA GLY A 224 11.53 30.88 -4.77
C GLY A 224 12.10 32.24 -4.37
N GLN A 225 12.39 33.08 -5.36
CA GLN A 225 12.92 34.44 -5.17
C GLN A 225 11.90 35.50 -5.60
N GLY A 226 11.92 36.68 -4.97
CA GLY A 226 11.06 37.80 -5.34
C GLY A 226 9.59 37.64 -4.96
N ILE A 227 9.28 36.75 -4.01
CA ILE A 227 7.91 36.53 -3.53
C ILE A 227 7.69 37.40 -2.29
N PHE A 228 6.63 38.17 -2.29
CA PHE A 228 6.17 38.99 -1.17
C PHE A 228 4.78 38.57 -0.74
N THR A 229 4.57 38.41 0.56
CA THR A 229 3.25 38.12 1.13
C THR A 229 2.67 39.36 1.78
N LEU A 230 1.39 39.65 1.51
CA LEU A 230 0.65 40.72 2.14
C LEU A 230 -0.70 40.19 2.64
N ASN A 231 -0.91 40.24 3.96
CA ASN A 231 -2.15 39.76 4.59
C ASN A 231 -2.49 38.29 4.19
N ALA A 232 -1.45 37.46 4.02
CA ALA A 232 -1.58 36.08 3.56
C ALA A 232 -1.02 35.13 4.63
N SER A 233 -1.71 34.01 4.87
CA SER A 233 -1.27 32.97 5.79
C SER A 233 -1.60 31.57 5.27
N ARG A 234 -0.81 30.58 5.67
CA ARG A 234 -0.98 29.16 5.33
C ARG A 234 -0.98 28.85 3.84
N ASN A 235 -0.17 29.60 3.07
CA ASN A 235 -0.01 29.35 1.65
C ASN A 235 1.22 28.49 1.39
N TYR A 236 1.15 27.67 0.34
CA TYR A 236 2.30 27.02 -0.28
C TYR A 236 2.56 27.68 -1.63
N VAL A 237 3.74 28.27 -1.80
CA VAL A 237 4.15 28.95 -3.03
C VAL A 237 5.48 28.40 -3.49
N HIS A 238 5.51 27.92 -4.71
CA HIS A 238 6.75 27.45 -5.38
C HIS A 238 6.87 28.22 -6.71
N ALA A 239 7.96 28.99 -6.91
CA ALA A 239 8.21 29.79 -8.09
C ALA A 239 9.67 29.71 -8.53
#